data_07b79df96a12650b1870a291e9de40a9
#
_entry.id   07b79df96a12650b1870a291e9de40a9
#
_cell.length_a   1.000
_cell.length_b   1.000
_cell.length_c   1.000
_cell.angle_alpha   90.00
_cell.angle_beta   90.00
_cell.angle_gamma   90.00
#
_symmetry.space_group_name_H-M   'P 1'
#
loop_
_entity.id
_entity.type
_entity.pdbx_description
1 polymer ?
#
loop_
_entity_poly.entity_id
_entity_poly.type
_entity_poly.pdbx_seq_one_letter_code
_entity_poly.pdbx_strand_id
1 'polypeptide(L)'
;MLINRLKAAPKDSIELRPFLQKMVEKFPLDYAGAPARPKANPLPNGSADCWCYAKDGALWMGSKRGALRMAQEEYSRDNVQYFNGPRYLADDAVKAIAPDDKNGVWVWTETGISHFYYKEMTMAEKSAIYDARVLERQMRHGFVTSPHFAREDDFTEYHLESEDNDGLWTAMYAAGACYEYAVTGSEDALNRAITTTKAVLSLVDVTGIKGYFARSFVTKDEHLPEDGFWLAKDDGEVFWKSDTSSDEVVGHFMLYLVAHDLLPDEELKAKIRQTAADIVDYVVANDYYFIDVTGRPTMWGNWNLDYFNGRGYEDTFLNAAEMLTMVKVAAYLTGEERFEREYKKLAFDLGYADLCCTYLARKEPTINYSDEELAYLTYLPLILLETDPELLAKYKYGMGELWRNIQRELNPLWTYIYKLLDTEIDYDM
;
A
#
# COMPACT_ATOMS: atom_id res chain seq x y z
N MET A 1 13.59 10.86 -1.04
CA MET A 1 13.40 12.28 -0.67
C MET A 1 12.98 12.35 0.79
N LEU A 2 13.74 13.00 1.63
CA LEU A 2 13.40 13.25 3.04
C LEU A 2 12.83 14.67 3.14
N ILE A 3 11.63 14.80 3.70
CA ILE A 3 10.96 16.09 3.88
C ILE A 3 11.01 16.41 5.37
N ASN A 4 11.77 17.47 5.73
CA ASN A 4 11.72 18.02 7.07
C ASN A 4 10.64 19.11 7.09
N ARG A 5 9.61 18.91 7.89
CA ARG A 5 8.53 19.88 8.09
C ARG A 5 8.79 20.73 9.31
N LEU A 6 8.61 22.03 9.13
CA LEU A 6 8.71 23.02 10.19
C LEU A 6 7.51 23.95 10.09
N LYS A 7 6.71 24.02 11.12
CA LYS A 7 5.64 25.03 11.26
C LYS A 7 6.21 26.27 11.94
N ALA A 8 6.04 27.43 11.33
CA ALA A 8 6.29 28.69 11.99
C ALA A 8 5.16 28.95 13.02
N ALA A 9 5.52 29.39 14.23
CA ALA A 9 4.55 29.84 15.20
C ALA A 9 3.84 31.13 14.74
N PRO A 10 2.58 31.39 15.17
CA PRO A 10 1.88 32.63 14.83
C PRO A 10 2.68 33.86 15.20
N LYS A 11 2.58 34.94 14.40
CA LYS A 11 3.41 36.12 14.41
C LYS A 11 3.55 36.88 15.75
N ASP A 12 2.68 36.61 16.73
CA ASP A 12 2.57 37.41 17.95
C ASP A 12 3.18 36.78 19.22
N SER A 13 3.83 35.60 19.13
CA SER A 13 4.40 34.90 20.30
C SER A 13 5.57 33.98 19.96
N ILE A 14 6.62 34.53 19.31
CA ILE A 14 7.67 33.65 18.78
C ILE A 14 8.93 33.67 19.64
N GLU A 15 9.06 32.73 20.54
CA GLU A 15 10.33 32.02 20.65
C GLU A 15 10.34 30.92 19.58
N LEU A 16 10.95 31.18 18.42
CA LEU A 16 11.26 30.13 17.44
C LEU A 16 12.04 29.06 18.17
N ARG A 17 11.53 27.81 18.17
CA ARG A 17 12.31 26.70 18.74
C ARG A 17 13.70 26.71 18.13
N PRO A 18 14.78 26.39 18.88
CA PRO A 18 16.16 26.53 18.40
C PRO A 18 16.45 25.83 17.05
N PHE A 19 15.68 24.82 16.73
CA PHE A 19 15.77 24.12 15.46
C PHE A 19 15.17 24.93 14.30
N LEU A 20 14.05 25.62 14.50
CA LEU A 20 13.43 26.53 13.53
C LEU A 20 14.32 27.74 13.26
N GLN A 21 14.98 28.31 14.29
CA GLN A 21 15.95 29.38 14.12
C GLN A 21 17.10 28.97 13.19
N LYS A 22 17.69 27.77 13.43
CA LYS A 22 18.77 27.25 12.59
C LYS A 22 18.37 27.01 11.15
N MET A 23 17.10 26.74 10.86
CA MET A 23 16.63 26.53 9.50
C MET A 23 16.26 27.85 8.82
N VAL A 24 15.68 28.80 9.54
CA VAL A 24 15.49 30.18 9.03
C VAL A 24 16.82 30.81 8.70
N GLU A 25 17.86 30.61 9.53
CA GLU A 25 19.23 31.05 9.26
C GLU A 25 19.86 30.44 8.02
N LYS A 26 19.44 29.21 7.65
CA LYS A 26 19.92 28.51 6.44
C LYS A 26 19.15 28.90 5.19
N PHE A 27 17.96 29.46 5.31
CA PHE A 27 17.19 29.92 4.16
C PHE A 27 17.88 31.16 3.57
N PRO A 28 18.22 31.14 2.28
CA PRO A 28 18.89 32.26 1.63
C PRO A 28 17.90 33.43 1.39
N LEU A 29 17.59 34.17 2.43
CA LEU A 29 16.60 35.26 2.40
C LEU A 29 16.94 36.39 1.40
N ASP A 30 18.18 36.49 1.01
CA ASP A 30 18.71 37.41 0.00
C ASP A 30 18.71 36.83 -1.42
N TYR A 31 18.22 35.60 -1.58
CA TYR A 31 18.10 34.97 -2.90
C TYR A 31 17.10 35.74 -3.77
N ALA A 32 17.58 36.34 -4.84
CA ALA A 32 16.79 37.18 -5.74
C ALA A 32 15.87 36.40 -6.70
N GLY A 33 15.80 35.05 -6.61
CA GLY A 33 15.05 34.19 -7.49
C GLY A 33 15.72 33.96 -8.85
N ALA A 34 15.04 33.26 -9.72
CA ALA A 34 15.54 33.01 -11.06
C ALA A 34 15.48 34.29 -11.91
N PRO A 35 16.53 34.62 -12.67
CA PRO A 35 16.63 35.86 -13.42
C PRO A 35 15.61 35.98 -14.58
N ALA A 36 15.05 34.92 -15.04
CA ALA A 36 14.06 34.89 -16.12
C ALA A 36 12.82 34.08 -15.75
N ARG A 37 11.66 34.53 -16.21
CA ARG A 37 10.40 33.81 -16.03
C ARG A 37 10.44 32.51 -16.82
N PRO A 38 10.04 31.36 -16.24
CA PRO A 38 9.96 30.11 -16.95
C PRO A 38 9.02 30.20 -18.16
N LYS A 39 9.39 29.55 -19.26
CA LYS A 39 8.54 29.49 -20.48
C LYS A 39 7.30 28.63 -20.27
N ALA A 40 7.46 27.53 -19.52
CA ALA A 40 6.35 26.64 -19.17
C ALA A 40 5.86 26.91 -17.74
N ASN A 41 4.55 26.85 -17.53
CA ASN A 41 3.94 26.95 -16.23
C ASN A 41 2.83 25.91 -16.07
N PRO A 42 3.17 24.67 -15.70
CA PRO A 42 2.22 23.57 -15.55
C PRO A 42 1.51 23.57 -14.19
N LEU A 43 1.63 24.61 -13.40
CA LEU A 43 0.92 24.71 -12.12
C LEU A 43 -0.60 24.63 -12.30
N PRO A 44 -1.31 23.93 -11.45
CA PRO A 44 -2.76 23.70 -11.59
C PRO A 44 -3.62 24.95 -11.66
N ASN A 45 -3.14 26.09 -11.15
CA ASN A 45 -3.85 27.38 -11.15
C ASN A 45 -3.20 28.45 -12.03
N GLY A 46 -2.24 28.06 -12.86
CA GLY A 46 -1.73 28.91 -13.96
C GLY A 46 -0.79 30.04 -13.57
N SER A 47 -0.41 30.23 -12.30
CA SER A 47 0.53 31.28 -11.89
C SER A 47 1.60 30.76 -10.94
N ALA A 48 2.88 30.98 -11.31
CA ALA A 48 3.98 30.85 -10.40
C ALA A 48 4.22 32.20 -9.71
N ASP A 49 4.16 32.19 -8.39
CA ASP A 49 4.43 33.40 -7.59
C ASP A 49 5.94 33.55 -7.30
N CYS A 50 6.65 32.42 -7.26
CA CYS A 50 8.11 32.38 -7.11
C CYS A 50 8.70 31.17 -7.84
N TRP A 51 9.99 31.22 -8.19
CA TRP A 51 10.71 30.12 -8.83
C TRP A 51 12.21 30.20 -8.60
N CYS A 52 12.89 29.06 -8.70
CA CYS A 52 14.35 29.00 -8.77
C CYS A 52 14.79 27.78 -9.60
N TYR A 53 16.08 27.76 -9.97
CA TYR A 53 16.73 26.57 -10.49
C TYR A 53 17.56 25.93 -9.38
N ALA A 54 17.33 24.65 -9.12
CA ALA A 54 18.21 23.85 -8.28
C ALA A 54 19.56 23.60 -9.00
N LYS A 55 20.58 23.16 -8.26
CA LYS A 55 21.91 22.93 -8.84
C LYS A 55 21.97 21.79 -9.86
N ASP A 56 21.01 20.87 -9.83
CA ASP A 56 20.81 19.83 -10.86
C ASP A 56 20.17 20.36 -12.15
N GLY A 57 19.86 21.66 -12.21
CA GLY A 57 19.20 22.29 -13.34
C GLY A 57 17.67 22.20 -13.30
N ALA A 58 17.08 21.49 -12.35
CA ALA A 58 15.64 21.40 -12.24
C ALA A 58 15.01 22.75 -11.87
N LEU A 59 13.94 23.10 -12.58
CA LEU A 59 13.13 24.27 -12.29
C LEU A 59 12.13 23.95 -11.17
N TRP A 60 12.13 24.78 -10.13
CA TRP A 60 11.14 24.74 -9.07
C TRP A 60 10.26 26.00 -9.12
N MET A 61 8.97 25.80 -9.00
CA MET A 61 7.96 26.87 -9.01
C MET A 61 7.04 26.72 -7.81
N GLY A 62 6.70 27.84 -7.18
CA GLY A 62 5.75 27.89 -6.05
C GLY A 62 4.54 28.74 -6.38
N SER A 63 3.42 28.34 -5.81
CA SER A 63 2.13 29.03 -5.92
C SER A 63 1.40 29.00 -4.58
N LYS A 64 0.17 29.55 -4.56
CA LYS A 64 -0.73 29.45 -3.39
C LYS A 64 -1.27 28.04 -3.15
N ARG A 65 -1.00 27.08 -4.04
CA ARG A 65 -1.51 25.72 -3.97
C ARG A 65 -0.43 24.65 -4.02
N GLY A 66 0.80 24.99 -3.66
CA GLY A 66 1.91 24.06 -3.59
C GLY A 66 3.09 24.42 -4.45
N ALA A 67 4.05 23.52 -4.51
CA ALA A 67 5.27 23.62 -5.26
C ALA A 67 5.35 22.56 -6.36
N LEU A 68 6.02 22.90 -7.47
CA LEU A 68 6.20 22.02 -8.61
C LEU A 68 7.68 21.99 -8.98
N ARG A 69 8.21 20.80 -9.25
CA ARG A 69 9.53 20.57 -9.82
C ARG A 69 9.41 20.08 -11.25
N MET A 70 10.17 20.68 -12.16
CA MET A 70 10.40 20.21 -13.53
C MET A 70 11.85 19.82 -13.69
N ALA A 71 12.12 18.58 -14.04
CA ALA A 71 13.48 18.09 -14.26
C ALA A 71 14.13 18.68 -15.52
N GLN A 72 13.33 19.13 -16.51
CA GLN A 72 13.74 19.76 -17.74
C GLN A 72 12.84 20.95 -18.04
N GLU A 73 13.32 21.95 -18.76
CA GLU A 73 12.52 23.14 -19.08
C GLU A 73 11.33 22.88 -19.99
N GLU A 74 11.38 21.82 -20.79
CA GLU A 74 10.26 21.41 -21.63
C GLU A 74 9.28 20.56 -20.81
N TYR A 75 8.03 21.00 -20.75
CA TYR A 75 6.99 20.29 -20.01
C TYR A 75 6.69 18.94 -20.68
N SER A 76 6.83 17.90 -19.89
CA SER A 76 6.18 16.62 -20.14
C SER A 76 5.59 16.10 -18.84
N ARG A 77 4.60 15.23 -18.91
CA ARG A 77 4.03 14.62 -17.69
C ARG A 77 5.08 13.81 -16.92
N ASP A 78 6.06 13.29 -17.60
CA ASP A 78 7.07 12.39 -17.04
C ASP A 78 8.21 13.13 -16.32
N ASN A 79 8.36 14.45 -16.54
CA ASN A 79 9.39 15.26 -15.91
C ASN A 79 8.90 16.23 -14.83
N VAL A 80 7.61 16.13 -14.45
CA VAL A 80 6.96 17.02 -13.50
C VAL A 80 6.61 16.29 -12.22
N GLN A 81 6.96 16.89 -11.08
CA GLN A 81 6.53 16.47 -9.75
C GLN A 81 5.81 17.61 -9.06
N TYR A 82 4.63 17.35 -8.54
CA TYR A 82 3.81 18.32 -7.83
C TYR A 82 3.73 17.97 -6.35
N PHE A 83 3.95 18.94 -5.49
CA PHE A 83 4.01 18.80 -4.04
C PHE A 83 2.98 19.71 -3.39
N ASN A 84 2.02 19.13 -2.69
CA ASN A 84 1.01 19.83 -1.92
C ASN A 84 0.61 19.02 -0.69
N GLY A 85 -0.11 19.66 0.22
CA GLY A 85 -0.61 19.06 1.44
C GLY A 85 0.46 18.78 2.51
N PRO A 86 -0.01 18.41 3.69
CA PRO A 86 0.80 18.28 4.89
C PRO A 86 1.88 17.21 4.83
N ARG A 87 1.80 16.28 3.91
CA ARG A 87 2.84 15.27 3.68
C ARG A 87 4.15 15.87 3.13
N TYR A 88 4.04 16.95 2.36
CA TYR A 88 5.18 17.52 1.62
C TYR A 88 5.54 18.91 2.06
N LEU A 89 4.55 19.76 2.35
CA LEU A 89 4.73 21.15 2.67
C LEU A 89 4.18 21.47 4.06
N ALA A 90 4.80 22.43 4.74
CA ALA A 90 4.24 22.95 5.98
C ALA A 90 2.87 23.63 5.75
N ASP A 91 2.70 24.22 4.55
CA ASP A 91 1.47 24.82 4.07
C ASP A 91 1.55 24.96 2.54
N ASP A 92 0.42 24.94 1.86
CA ASP A 92 0.39 25.00 0.40
C ASP A 92 0.66 26.41 -0.17
N ALA A 93 0.52 27.46 0.66
CA ALA A 93 0.77 28.83 0.24
C ALA A 93 2.27 29.14 0.21
N VAL A 94 2.93 28.79 -0.89
CA VAL A 94 4.37 29.01 -1.07
C VAL A 94 4.67 30.49 -1.23
N LYS A 95 5.57 31.03 -0.41
CA LYS A 95 6.02 32.43 -0.42
C LYS A 95 7.33 32.62 -1.15
N ALA A 96 8.26 31.67 -1.00
CA ALA A 96 9.56 31.72 -1.65
C ALA A 96 10.13 30.31 -1.82
N ILE A 97 10.95 30.13 -2.85
CA ILE A 97 11.76 28.93 -3.06
C ILE A 97 13.20 29.36 -3.32
N ALA A 98 14.14 28.68 -2.70
CA ALA A 98 15.56 28.92 -2.92
C ALA A 98 16.34 27.60 -3.01
N PRO A 99 17.37 27.51 -3.87
CA PRO A 99 18.20 26.32 -3.95
C PRO A 99 18.98 26.12 -2.65
N ASP A 100 19.24 24.87 -2.30
CA ASP A 100 20.20 24.53 -1.27
C ASP A 100 21.65 24.49 -1.81
N ASP A 101 22.59 24.07 -0.99
CA ASP A 101 24.00 23.97 -1.36
C ASP A 101 24.32 22.70 -2.18
N LYS A 102 23.34 21.83 -2.43
CA LYS A 102 23.46 20.59 -3.20
C LYS A 102 22.51 20.57 -4.41
N ASN A 103 21.53 19.71 -4.41
CA ASN A 103 20.57 19.52 -5.53
C ASN A 103 19.12 19.61 -5.06
N GLY A 104 18.90 20.16 -3.88
CA GLY A 104 17.59 20.37 -3.29
C GLY A 104 17.17 21.83 -3.28
N VAL A 105 16.06 22.09 -2.60
CA VAL A 105 15.52 23.44 -2.41
C VAL A 105 14.88 23.59 -1.03
N TRP A 106 14.91 24.82 -0.54
CA TRP A 106 14.13 25.28 0.59
C TRP A 106 12.85 25.92 0.08
N VAL A 107 11.72 25.51 0.64
CA VAL A 107 10.40 26.06 0.31
C VAL A 107 9.83 26.73 1.55
N TRP A 108 9.69 28.03 1.49
CA TRP A 108 9.05 28.83 2.55
C TRP A 108 7.57 28.99 2.23
N THR A 109 6.72 28.62 3.19
CA THR A 109 5.27 28.72 3.10
C THR A 109 4.72 29.70 4.13
N GLU A 110 3.41 29.89 4.20
CA GLU A 110 2.75 30.75 5.19
C GLU A 110 3.07 30.31 6.63
N THR A 111 3.11 29.01 6.91
CA THR A 111 3.19 28.46 8.26
C THR A 111 4.52 27.78 8.59
N GLY A 112 5.46 27.69 7.66
CA GLY A 112 6.76 27.07 7.93
C GLY A 112 7.67 26.89 6.73
N ILE A 113 8.75 26.16 6.93
CA ILE A 113 9.77 25.89 5.92
C ILE A 113 9.89 24.38 5.71
N SER A 114 9.83 23.94 4.45
CA SER A 114 10.11 22.58 4.03
C SER A 114 11.43 22.50 3.28
N HIS A 115 12.26 21.52 3.58
CA HIS A 115 13.50 21.28 2.88
C HIS A 115 13.39 20.03 2.02
N PHE A 116 13.44 20.18 0.73
CA PHE A 116 13.52 19.10 -0.24
C PHE A 116 14.99 18.85 -0.55
N TYR A 117 15.45 17.62 -0.31
CA TYR A 117 16.79 17.22 -0.66
C TYR A 117 16.81 15.77 -1.16
N TYR A 118 17.79 15.50 -2.01
CA TYR A 118 17.99 14.19 -2.59
C TYR A 118 19.21 13.53 -1.96
N LYS A 119 19.06 12.27 -1.60
CA LYS A 119 20.15 11.44 -1.10
C LYS A 119 20.26 10.22 -1.99
N GLU A 120 21.40 10.04 -2.61
CA GLU A 120 21.73 8.80 -3.33
C GLU A 120 21.85 7.66 -2.31
N MET A 121 21.19 6.56 -2.60
CA MET A 121 21.22 5.36 -1.78
C MET A 121 20.81 4.16 -2.62
N THR A 122 21.30 2.99 -2.25
CA THR A 122 20.85 1.73 -2.82
C THR A 122 19.42 1.40 -2.34
N MET A 123 18.74 0.51 -3.06
CA MET A 123 17.42 0.03 -2.63
C MET A 123 17.50 -0.70 -1.28
N ALA A 124 18.59 -1.43 -1.00
CA ALA A 124 18.81 -2.08 0.29
C ALA A 124 18.95 -1.07 1.44
N GLU A 125 19.72 0.02 1.24
CA GLU A 125 19.82 1.10 2.25
C GLU A 125 18.48 1.80 2.47
N LYS A 126 17.68 1.96 1.40
CA LYS A 126 16.35 2.55 1.49
C LYS A 126 15.38 1.64 2.24
N SER A 127 15.40 0.33 1.97
CA SER A 127 14.62 -0.67 2.68
C SER A 127 14.94 -0.66 4.18
N ALA A 128 16.22 -0.69 4.55
CA ALA A 128 16.64 -0.67 5.94
C ALA A 128 16.15 0.57 6.71
N ILE A 129 16.03 1.73 6.06
CA ILE A 129 15.45 2.94 6.69
C ILE A 129 13.96 2.74 7.00
N TYR A 130 13.21 2.11 6.10
CA TYR A 130 11.79 1.85 6.33
C TYR A 130 11.57 0.75 7.36
N ASP A 131 12.35 -0.32 7.32
CA ASP A 131 12.31 -1.39 8.33
C ASP A 131 12.55 -0.83 9.74
N ALA A 132 13.59 0.00 9.89
CA ALA A 132 13.86 0.64 11.18
C ALA A 132 12.67 1.49 11.68
N ARG A 133 11.97 2.19 10.78
CA ARG A 133 10.80 2.99 11.15
C ARG A 133 9.59 2.13 11.51
N VAL A 134 9.36 1.05 10.78
CA VAL A 134 8.28 0.10 11.09
C VAL A 134 8.51 -0.50 12.47
N LEU A 135 9.71 -1.01 12.74
CA LEU A 135 10.07 -1.62 14.03
C LEU A 135 10.03 -0.61 15.19
N GLU A 136 10.40 0.65 14.95
CA GLU A 136 10.41 1.71 15.98
C GLU A 136 9.01 2.09 16.45
N ARG A 137 8.04 2.23 15.53
CA ARG A 137 6.79 2.92 15.84
C ARG A 137 5.54 2.43 15.09
N GLN A 138 5.57 1.27 14.46
CA GLN A 138 4.41 0.74 13.72
C GLN A 138 4.06 -0.70 14.08
N MET A 139 4.80 -1.32 15.01
CA MET A 139 4.58 -2.71 15.40
C MET A 139 3.64 -2.81 16.60
N ARG A 140 2.47 -3.42 16.39
CA ARG A 140 1.46 -3.71 17.41
C ARG A 140 1.11 -5.20 17.37
N HIS A 141 1.45 -5.96 18.40
CA HIS A 141 1.24 -7.42 18.46
C HIS A 141 1.80 -8.22 17.28
N GLY A 142 2.83 -7.69 16.60
CA GLY A 142 3.37 -8.27 15.37
C GLY A 142 2.69 -7.79 14.08
N PHE A 143 1.62 -6.98 14.19
CA PHE A 143 1.03 -6.28 13.05
C PHE A 143 1.75 -4.97 12.75
N VAL A 144 1.78 -4.63 11.48
CA VAL A 144 2.17 -3.30 11.02
C VAL A 144 0.92 -2.44 10.95
N THR A 145 0.86 -1.40 11.77
CA THR A 145 -0.29 -0.50 11.87
C THR A 145 0.14 0.97 11.78
N SER A 146 -0.82 1.88 11.68
CA SER A 146 -0.56 3.31 11.60
C SER A 146 -0.34 3.93 12.97
N PRO A 147 0.74 4.69 13.18
CA PRO A 147 0.90 5.48 14.40
C PRO A 147 0.04 6.74 14.35
N HIS A 148 -0.73 6.98 15.40
CA HIS A 148 -1.50 8.20 15.61
C HIS A 148 -0.67 9.18 16.45
N PHE A 149 -0.19 10.25 15.82
CA PHE A 149 0.65 11.24 16.48
C PHE A 149 -0.20 12.25 17.23
N ALA A 150 0.17 12.55 18.48
CA ALA A 150 -0.48 13.58 19.27
C ALA A 150 -0.39 14.97 18.62
N ARG A 151 0.65 15.19 17.81
CA ARG A 151 0.89 16.42 17.04
C ARG A 151 1.52 16.06 15.69
N GLU A 152 1.12 16.74 14.63
CA GLU A 152 1.61 16.50 13.27
C GLU A 152 3.13 16.70 13.09
N ASP A 153 3.76 17.49 13.95
CA ASP A 153 5.19 17.86 13.88
C ASP A 153 6.06 17.12 14.91
N ASP A 154 5.48 16.23 15.72
CA ASP A 154 6.17 15.49 16.78
C ASP A 154 5.97 13.98 16.60
N PHE A 155 7.02 13.30 16.16
CA PHE A 155 7.04 11.85 15.96
C PHE A 155 7.45 11.07 17.22
N THR A 156 7.61 11.72 18.36
CA THR A 156 8.01 11.11 19.63
C THR A 156 6.82 10.76 20.51
N GLU A 157 5.69 11.47 20.35
CA GLU A 157 4.45 11.21 21.07
C GLU A 157 3.41 10.62 20.12
N TYR A 158 3.20 9.31 20.20
CA TYR A 158 2.23 8.59 19.40
C TYR A 158 1.64 7.41 20.20
N HIS A 159 0.51 6.92 19.72
CA HIS A 159 -0.06 5.65 20.13
C HIS A 159 -0.40 4.81 18.89
N LEU A 160 -0.49 3.49 19.10
CA LEU A 160 -0.89 2.55 18.07
C LEU A 160 -2.32 2.11 18.36
N GLU A 161 -3.13 2.09 17.32
CA GLU A 161 -4.50 1.58 17.38
C GLU A 161 -4.67 0.41 16.40
N SER A 162 -5.75 -0.32 16.59
CA SER A 162 -6.20 -1.33 15.64
C SER A 162 -6.81 -0.65 14.42
N GLU A 163 -6.36 -1.06 13.23
CA GLU A 163 -6.86 -0.58 11.95
C GLU A 163 -7.59 -1.67 11.19
N ASP A 164 -8.50 -1.29 10.32
CA ASP A 164 -9.33 -2.22 9.55
C ASP A 164 -8.55 -3.15 8.62
N ASN A 165 -7.38 -2.72 8.16
CA ASN A 165 -6.55 -3.46 7.22
C ASN A 165 -5.18 -3.83 7.81
N ASP A 166 -5.08 -4.01 9.13
CA ASP A 166 -3.84 -4.44 9.81
C ASP A 166 -3.31 -5.76 9.21
N GLY A 167 -4.17 -6.69 8.85
CA GLY A 167 -3.78 -7.96 8.24
C GLY A 167 -3.18 -7.77 6.84
N LEU A 168 -3.81 -6.96 5.99
CA LEU A 168 -3.30 -6.66 4.63
C LEU A 168 -1.93 -5.99 4.68
N TRP A 169 -1.78 -4.89 5.43
CA TRP A 169 -0.52 -4.16 5.51
C TRP A 169 0.60 -5.01 6.10
N THR A 170 0.26 -5.81 7.12
CA THR A 170 1.20 -6.76 7.72
C THR A 170 1.60 -7.85 6.74
N ALA A 171 0.65 -8.38 5.96
CA ALA A 171 0.94 -9.39 4.94
C ALA A 171 1.91 -8.88 3.87
N MET A 172 1.75 -7.63 3.42
CA MET A 172 2.67 -7.01 2.47
C MET A 172 4.08 -6.86 3.06
N TYR A 173 4.18 -6.39 4.29
CA TYR A 173 5.47 -6.28 5.00
C TYR A 173 6.11 -7.65 5.23
N ALA A 174 5.32 -8.64 5.65
CA ALA A 174 5.79 -10.02 5.85
C ALA A 174 6.32 -10.64 4.56
N ALA A 175 5.62 -10.46 3.44
CA ALA A 175 6.08 -10.92 2.13
C ALA A 175 7.40 -10.25 1.72
N GLY A 176 7.53 -8.93 1.95
CA GLY A 176 8.79 -8.21 1.76
C GLY A 176 9.94 -8.81 2.57
N ALA A 177 9.71 -9.11 3.85
CA ALA A 177 10.70 -9.76 4.72
C ALA A 177 11.04 -11.19 4.27
N CYS A 178 10.04 -11.96 3.75
CA CYS A 178 10.29 -13.27 3.15
C CYS A 178 11.22 -13.18 1.93
N TYR A 179 10.99 -12.23 1.04
CA TYR A 179 11.86 -11.99 -0.13
C TYR A 179 13.25 -11.53 0.28
N GLU A 180 13.36 -10.64 1.27
CA GLU A 180 14.64 -10.21 1.81
C GLU A 180 15.43 -11.40 2.36
N TYR A 181 14.79 -12.26 3.18
CA TYR A 181 15.41 -13.48 3.67
C TYR A 181 15.87 -14.40 2.53
N ALA A 182 15.04 -14.64 1.54
CA ALA A 182 15.37 -15.50 0.40
C ALA A 182 16.58 -14.99 -0.39
N VAL A 183 16.77 -13.68 -0.50
CA VAL A 183 17.88 -13.06 -1.24
C VAL A 183 19.15 -12.94 -0.40
N THR A 184 19.02 -12.62 0.88
CA THR A 184 20.16 -12.25 1.75
C THR A 184 20.58 -13.33 2.72
N GLY A 185 19.69 -14.24 3.10
CA GLY A 185 19.88 -15.20 4.20
C GLY A 185 19.88 -14.52 5.59
N SER A 186 19.40 -13.28 5.72
CA SER A 186 19.40 -12.53 6.96
C SER A 186 18.50 -13.16 8.01
N GLU A 187 19.06 -13.47 9.19
CA GLU A 187 18.28 -13.97 10.34
C GLU A 187 17.27 -12.93 10.85
N ASP A 188 17.60 -11.65 10.77
CA ASP A 188 16.69 -10.58 11.16
C ASP A 188 15.47 -10.53 10.22
N ALA A 189 15.69 -10.68 8.91
CA ALA A 189 14.60 -10.77 7.93
C ALA A 189 13.74 -12.03 8.18
N LEU A 190 14.35 -13.17 8.45
CA LEU A 190 13.65 -14.40 8.81
C LEU A 190 12.76 -14.21 10.05
N ASN A 191 13.31 -13.62 11.11
CA ASN A 191 12.57 -13.39 12.35
C ASN A 191 11.40 -12.42 12.13
N ARG A 192 11.57 -11.34 11.35
CA ARG A 192 10.49 -10.42 10.97
C ARG A 192 9.41 -11.16 10.18
N ALA A 193 9.80 -11.92 9.16
CA ALA A 193 8.89 -12.69 8.34
C ALA A 193 8.05 -13.68 9.14
N ILE A 194 8.67 -14.47 10.02
CA ILE A 194 7.96 -15.44 10.87
C ILE A 194 7.03 -14.73 11.85
N THR A 195 7.48 -13.67 12.51
CA THR A 195 6.69 -12.94 13.51
C THR A 195 5.45 -12.32 12.88
N THR A 196 5.61 -11.63 11.76
CA THR A 196 4.49 -10.96 11.08
C THR A 196 3.55 -11.95 10.38
N THR A 197 4.07 -13.05 9.83
CA THR A 197 3.22 -14.14 9.30
C THR A 197 2.36 -14.78 10.41
N LYS A 198 2.94 -15.02 11.59
CA LYS A 198 2.18 -15.51 12.74
C LYS A 198 1.13 -14.52 13.23
N ALA A 199 1.40 -13.22 13.17
CA ALA A 199 0.41 -12.20 13.47
C ALA A 199 -0.79 -12.26 12.51
N VAL A 200 -0.55 -12.34 11.20
CA VAL A 200 -1.63 -12.51 10.20
C VAL A 200 -2.44 -13.78 10.46
N LEU A 201 -1.80 -14.91 10.75
CA LEU A 201 -2.50 -16.16 11.08
C LEU A 201 -3.30 -16.06 12.38
N SER A 202 -2.90 -15.22 13.34
CA SER A 202 -3.62 -15.03 14.59
C SER A 202 -5.02 -14.42 14.39
N LEU A 203 -5.25 -13.69 13.28
CA LEU A 203 -6.59 -13.20 12.90
C LEU A 203 -7.56 -14.36 12.62
N VAL A 204 -7.08 -15.50 12.17
CA VAL A 204 -7.89 -16.71 12.00
C VAL A 204 -8.14 -17.38 13.36
N ASP A 205 -7.09 -17.52 14.16
CA ASP A 205 -7.17 -18.23 15.44
C ASP A 205 -8.04 -17.50 16.47
N VAL A 206 -8.06 -16.16 16.42
CA VAL A 206 -8.81 -15.36 17.38
C VAL A 206 -10.32 -15.55 17.28
N THR A 207 -10.85 -15.83 16.08
CA THR A 207 -12.30 -16.01 15.89
C THR A 207 -12.80 -17.33 16.45
N GLY A 208 -11.97 -18.38 16.44
CA GLY A 208 -12.38 -19.74 16.74
C GLY A 208 -13.34 -20.35 15.71
N ILE A 209 -13.61 -19.68 14.60
CA ILE A 209 -14.51 -20.10 13.53
C ILE A 209 -13.67 -20.63 12.37
N LYS A 210 -13.84 -21.90 12.05
CA LYS A 210 -13.07 -22.53 10.97
C LYS A 210 -13.33 -21.84 9.63
N GLY A 211 -12.25 -21.35 8.99
CA GLY A 211 -12.30 -20.70 7.69
C GLY A 211 -12.77 -19.24 7.72
N TYR A 212 -13.04 -18.68 8.90
CA TYR A 212 -13.36 -17.28 9.09
C TYR A 212 -12.25 -16.58 9.89
N PHE A 213 -11.86 -15.39 9.53
CA PHE A 213 -10.85 -14.60 10.24
C PHE A 213 -11.36 -13.22 10.61
N ALA A 214 -10.81 -12.67 11.68
CA ALA A 214 -11.12 -11.34 12.17
C ALA A 214 -10.54 -10.27 11.23
N ARG A 215 -11.19 -9.14 11.16
CA ARG A 215 -10.64 -7.96 10.47
C ARG A 215 -9.48 -7.36 11.27
N SER A 216 -9.62 -7.36 12.60
CA SER A 216 -8.60 -6.93 13.53
C SER A 216 -8.93 -7.44 14.93
N PHE A 217 -8.02 -7.27 15.90
CA PHE A 217 -8.33 -7.51 17.30
C PHE A 217 -7.60 -6.52 18.23
N VAL A 218 -8.15 -6.34 19.43
CA VAL A 218 -7.55 -5.61 20.54
C VAL A 218 -7.55 -6.46 21.80
N THR A 219 -6.61 -6.20 22.69
CA THR A 219 -6.60 -6.77 24.04
C THR A 219 -7.42 -5.89 25.00
N LYS A 220 -7.78 -6.40 26.17
CA LYS A 220 -8.54 -5.65 27.18
C LYS A 220 -7.86 -4.39 27.68
N ASP A 221 -6.54 -4.31 27.55
CA ASP A 221 -5.73 -3.18 28.01
C ASP A 221 -5.61 -2.07 26.93
N GLU A 222 -6.16 -2.30 25.77
CA GLU A 222 -6.17 -1.37 24.65
C GLU A 222 -7.53 -0.68 24.52
N HIS A 223 -7.54 0.43 23.80
CA HIS A 223 -8.78 1.11 23.43
C HIS A 223 -9.61 0.21 22.49
N LEU A 224 -10.85 -0.04 22.87
CA LEU A 224 -11.82 -0.72 22.00
C LEU A 224 -12.46 0.34 21.09
N PRO A 225 -12.26 0.32 19.77
CA PRO A 225 -12.85 1.29 18.86
C PRO A 225 -14.39 1.24 18.90
N GLU A 226 -15.03 2.40 18.74
CA GLU A 226 -16.50 2.50 18.76
C GLU A 226 -17.15 2.00 17.46
N ASP A 227 -16.37 1.93 16.35
CA ASP A 227 -16.85 1.50 15.06
C ASP A 227 -16.79 -0.02 14.90
N GLY A 228 -17.69 -0.56 14.04
CA GLY A 228 -17.74 -1.97 13.71
C GLY A 228 -18.44 -2.86 14.73
N PHE A 229 -18.33 -4.17 14.55
CA PHE A 229 -18.95 -5.17 15.41
C PHE A 229 -17.88 -6.04 16.05
N TRP A 230 -17.70 -5.86 17.35
CA TRP A 230 -16.66 -6.51 18.15
C TRP A 230 -17.23 -7.66 18.99
N LEU A 231 -16.50 -8.77 19.05
CA LEU A 231 -16.85 -9.94 19.84
C LEU A 231 -15.76 -10.23 20.87
N ALA A 232 -16.19 -10.50 22.09
CA ALA A 232 -15.29 -10.92 23.15
C ALA A 232 -14.86 -12.38 22.98
N LYS A 233 -13.60 -12.66 23.29
CA LYS A 233 -13.01 -14.00 23.41
C LYS A 233 -12.26 -14.09 24.75
N ASP A 234 -12.09 -15.34 25.23
CA ASP A 234 -11.32 -15.64 26.42
C ASP A 234 -11.77 -14.81 27.66
N ASP A 235 -13.08 -14.83 27.92
CA ASP A 235 -13.74 -14.10 29.03
C ASP A 235 -13.48 -12.57 28.98
N GLY A 236 -13.24 -12.01 27.80
CA GLY A 236 -13.03 -10.57 27.60
C GLY A 236 -11.57 -10.13 27.68
N GLU A 237 -10.63 -11.04 27.63
CA GLU A 237 -9.20 -10.69 27.51
C GLU A 237 -8.84 -10.15 26.12
N VAL A 238 -9.59 -10.59 25.07
CA VAL A 238 -9.41 -10.17 23.69
C VAL A 238 -10.76 -9.84 23.07
N PHE A 239 -10.80 -8.80 22.25
CA PHE A 239 -11.94 -8.44 21.41
C PHE A 239 -11.51 -8.43 19.96
N TRP A 240 -12.26 -9.09 19.08
CA TRP A 240 -11.97 -9.14 17.68
C TRP A 240 -13.10 -8.55 16.83
N LYS A 241 -12.75 -7.86 15.76
CA LYS A 241 -13.66 -7.18 14.84
C LYS A 241 -14.13 -8.16 13.78
N SER A 242 -15.44 -8.26 13.61
CA SER A 242 -16.10 -8.98 12.53
C SER A 242 -16.16 -8.12 11.25
N ASP A 243 -16.97 -8.51 10.28
CA ASP A 243 -17.10 -7.84 8.97
C ASP A 243 -15.76 -7.73 8.21
N THR A 244 -15.02 -8.86 8.17
CA THR A 244 -13.75 -8.94 7.42
C THR A 244 -13.96 -8.66 5.93
N SER A 245 -12.90 -8.33 5.20
CA SER A 245 -12.98 -7.81 3.84
C SER A 245 -12.20 -8.64 2.82
N SER A 246 -12.48 -8.38 1.54
CA SER A 246 -11.67 -8.87 0.41
C SER A 246 -10.22 -8.40 0.50
N ASP A 247 -9.96 -7.17 0.98
CA ASP A 247 -8.62 -6.61 1.16
C ASP A 247 -7.76 -7.52 2.04
N GLU A 248 -8.31 -7.95 3.19
CA GLU A 248 -7.66 -8.89 4.08
C GLU A 248 -7.37 -10.23 3.38
N VAL A 249 -8.35 -10.75 2.61
CA VAL A 249 -8.19 -11.99 1.84
C VAL A 249 -7.02 -11.88 0.87
N VAL A 250 -6.90 -10.78 0.14
CA VAL A 250 -5.80 -10.55 -0.81
C VAL A 250 -4.45 -10.60 -0.11
N GLY A 251 -4.32 -9.87 1.02
CA GLY A 251 -3.10 -9.90 1.82
C GLY A 251 -2.73 -11.30 2.30
N HIS A 252 -3.71 -12.02 2.85
CA HIS A 252 -3.54 -13.37 3.36
C HIS A 252 -3.04 -14.34 2.28
N PHE A 253 -3.73 -14.41 1.14
CA PHE A 253 -3.39 -15.40 0.10
C PHE A 253 -2.09 -15.08 -0.63
N MET A 254 -1.77 -13.81 -0.84
CA MET A 254 -0.45 -13.41 -1.34
C MET A 254 0.65 -13.83 -0.36
N LEU A 255 0.50 -13.52 0.94
CA LEU A 255 1.48 -13.92 1.96
C LEU A 255 1.59 -15.43 2.11
N TYR A 256 0.48 -16.16 2.07
CA TYR A 256 0.49 -17.62 2.23
C TYR A 256 1.35 -18.30 1.16
N LEU A 257 1.23 -17.88 -0.09
CA LEU A 257 2.11 -18.37 -1.16
C LEU A 257 3.58 -18.06 -0.85
N VAL A 258 3.89 -16.78 -0.59
CA VAL A 258 5.27 -16.31 -0.41
C VAL A 258 5.92 -16.94 0.81
N ALA A 259 5.24 -16.93 1.95
CA ALA A 259 5.76 -17.49 3.20
C ALA A 259 5.94 -19.02 3.14
N HIS A 260 4.99 -19.72 2.53
CA HIS A 260 5.09 -21.18 2.35
C HIS A 260 6.32 -21.56 1.50
N ASP A 261 6.58 -20.82 0.44
CA ASP A 261 7.66 -21.18 -0.48
C ASP A 261 9.05 -20.75 0.02
N LEU A 262 9.13 -19.63 0.74
CA LEU A 262 10.42 -19.02 1.09
C LEU A 262 10.87 -19.26 2.52
N LEU A 263 9.98 -19.54 3.47
CA LEU A 263 10.37 -19.75 4.86
C LEU A 263 10.73 -21.21 5.15
N PRO A 264 11.71 -21.48 6.04
CA PRO A 264 12.12 -22.83 6.36
C PRO A 264 11.28 -23.53 7.45
N ASP A 265 10.29 -22.86 8.05
CA ASP A 265 9.48 -23.33 9.18
C ASP A 265 8.34 -24.26 8.69
N GLU A 266 8.53 -25.58 8.81
CA GLU A 266 7.56 -26.57 8.34
C GLU A 266 6.26 -26.60 9.14
N GLU A 267 6.27 -26.22 10.42
CA GLU A 267 5.07 -26.11 11.24
C GLU A 267 4.22 -24.93 10.74
N LEU A 268 4.87 -23.78 10.50
CA LEU A 268 4.22 -22.61 9.92
C LEU A 268 3.63 -22.89 8.54
N LYS A 269 4.37 -23.59 7.67
CA LYS A 269 3.87 -24.04 6.35
C LYS A 269 2.65 -24.93 6.46
N ALA A 270 2.67 -25.88 7.39
CA ALA A 270 1.51 -26.75 7.62
C ALA A 270 0.28 -25.96 8.08
N LYS A 271 0.47 -24.99 8.97
CA LYS A 271 -0.60 -24.07 9.41
C LYS A 271 -1.15 -23.24 8.26
N ILE A 272 -0.26 -22.68 7.41
CA ILE A 272 -0.65 -21.91 6.22
C ILE A 272 -1.50 -22.77 5.27
N ARG A 273 -1.06 -23.99 4.94
CA ARG A 273 -1.83 -24.90 4.07
C ARG A 273 -3.22 -25.15 4.60
N GLN A 274 -3.33 -25.49 5.89
CA GLN A 274 -4.62 -25.77 6.52
C GLN A 274 -5.52 -24.53 6.53
N THR A 275 -4.98 -23.38 6.85
CA THR A 275 -5.72 -22.12 6.91
C THR A 275 -6.25 -21.72 5.53
N ALA A 276 -5.40 -21.79 4.49
CA ALA A 276 -5.84 -21.50 3.12
C ALA A 276 -6.97 -22.43 2.66
N ALA A 277 -6.86 -23.73 2.94
CA ALA A 277 -7.91 -24.70 2.65
C ALA A 277 -9.22 -24.39 3.37
N ASP A 278 -9.16 -24.09 4.67
CA ASP A 278 -10.32 -23.82 5.49
C ASP A 278 -11.08 -22.56 5.05
N ILE A 279 -10.34 -21.50 4.66
CA ILE A 279 -10.94 -20.25 4.15
C ILE A 279 -11.65 -20.50 2.82
N VAL A 280 -11.01 -21.19 1.87
CA VAL A 280 -11.64 -21.50 0.58
C VAL A 280 -12.86 -22.38 0.77
N ASP A 281 -12.78 -23.41 1.60
CA ASP A 281 -13.93 -24.27 1.91
C ASP A 281 -15.09 -23.47 2.49
N TYR A 282 -14.80 -22.52 3.39
CA TYR A 282 -15.81 -21.65 3.98
C TYR A 282 -16.52 -20.80 2.92
N VAL A 283 -15.76 -20.14 2.06
CA VAL A 283 -16.30 -19.27 1.02
C VAL A 283 -17.10 -20.06 -0.02
N VAL A 284 -16.58 -21.20 -0.46
CA VAL A 284 -17.29 -22.08 -1.43
C VAL A 284 -18.58 -22.65 -0.82
N ALA A 285 -18.57 -23.07 0.43
CA ALA A 285 -19.76 -23.55 1.14
C ALA A 285 -20.85 -22.48 1.33
N ASN A 286 -20.47 -21.21 1.31
CA ASN A 286 -21.36 -20.07 1.43
C ASN A 286 -21.63 -19.37 0.07
N ASP A 287 -21.59 -20.11 -1.01
CA ASP A 287 -21.91 -19.62 -2.35
C ASP A 287 -21.08 -18.38 -2.77
N TYR A 288 -19.79 -18.43 -2.46
CA TYR A 288 -18.79 -17.39 -2.74
C TYR A 288 -19.05 -16.03 -2.02
N TYR A 289 -19.66 -16.12 -0.84
CA TYR A 289 -19.75 -15.01 0.10
C TYR A 289 -18.94 -15.28 1.37
N PHE A 290 -18.33 -14.26 1.91
CA PHE A 290 -17.81 -14.31 3.25
C PHE A 290 -18.94 -13.94 4.23
N ILE A 291 -19.47 -14.95 4.91
CA ILE A 291 -20.60 -14.77 5.84
C ILE A 291 -20.06 -14.42 7.22
N ASP A 292 -20.49 -13.30 7.76
CA ASP A 292 -20.08 -12.90 9.10
C ASP A 292 -20.86 -13.60 10.21
N VAL A 293 -20.53 -13.26 11.46
CA VAL A 293 -21.16 -13.85 12.65
C VAL A 293 -22.67 -13.51 12.79
N THR A 294 -23.17 -12.55 12.03
CA THR A 294 -24.60 -12.21 11.98
C THR A 294 -25.39 -13.10 11.02
N GLY A 295 -24.68 -13.98 10.28
CA GLY A 295 -25.25 -14.82 9.23
C GLY A 295 -25.51 -14.09 7.91
N ARG A 296 -24.91 -12.93 7.71
CA ARG A 296 -25.02 -12.12 6.48
C ARG A 296 -23.66 -12.03 5.77
N PRO A 297 -23.66 -11.81 4.45
CA PRO A 297 -22.42 -11.46 3.77
C PRO A 297 -21.77 -10.20 4.40
N THR A 298 -20.45 -10.23 4.54
CA THR A 298 -19.68 -9.04 4.89
C THR A 298 -19.85 -7.94 3.84
N MET A 299 -19.47 -6.73 4.17
CA MET A 299 -19.62 -5.61 3.24
C MET A 299 -18.83 -5.82 1.95
N TRP A 300 -17.60 -6.33 2.03
CA TRP A 300 -16.65 -6.39 0.90
C TRP A 300 -16.30 -7.82 0.44
N GLY A 301 -16.42 -8.84 1.29
CA GLY A 301 -16.11 -10.24 0.94
C GLY A 301 -17.18 -10.90 0.09
N ASN A 302 -17.37 -10.43 -1.12
CA ASN A 302 -18.45 -10.88 -2.01
C ASN A 302 -17.90 -11.24 -3.39
N TRP A 303 -17.92 -12.52 -3.73
CA TRP A 303 -17.37 -13.04 -4.99
C TRP A 303 -18.38 -13.79 -5.84
N ASN A 304 -19.66 -13.70 -5.51
CA ASN A 304 -20.75 -14.37 -6.21
C ASN A 304 -21.15 -13.60 -7.50
N LEU A 305 -21.60 -14.31 -8.53
CA LEU A 305 -22.03 -13.70 -9.79
C LEU A 305 -23.23 -12.75 -9.64
N ASP A 306 -24.12 -13.00 -8.67
CA ASP A 306 -25.24 -12.07 -8.39
C ASP A 306 -24.72 -10.73 -7.88
N TYR A 307 -23.67 -10.73 -7.06
CA TYR A 307 -22.98 -9.50 -6.64
C TYR A 307 -22.37 -8.76 -7.83
N PHE A 308 -21.67 -9.47 -8.73
CA PHE A 308 -21.04 -8.89 -9.92
C PHE A 308 -22.03 -8.33 -10.94
N ASN A 309 -23.24 -8.86 -11.00
CA ASN A 309 -24.30 -8.36 -11.86
C ASN A 309 -25.18 -7.30 -11.19
N GLY A 310 -24.92 -6.99 -9.93
CA GLY A 310 -25.64 -6.03 -9.11
C GLY A 310 -24.75 -4.88 -8.62
N ARG A 311 -24.68 -4.73 -7.31
CA ARG A 311 -23.95 -3.64 -6.66
C ARG A 311 -22.43 -3.70 -6.82
N GLY A 312 -21.85 -4.87 -7.09
CA GLY A 312 -20.41 -5.09 -7.30
C GLY A 312 -20.02 -5.03 -8.79
N TYR A 313 -20.79 -4.37 -9.62
CA TYR A 313 -20.51 -4.32 -11.06
C TYR A 313 -19.14 -3.71 -11.38
N GLU A 314 -18.74 -2.70 -10.67
CA GLU A 314 -17.44 -2.02 -10.86
C GLU A 314 -16.26 -2.83 -10.26
N ASP A 315 -16.51 -3.59 -9.21
CA ASP A 315 -15.49 -4.40 -8.51
C ASP A 315 -15.21 -5.73 -9.22
N THR A 316 -15.97 -6.06 -10.26
CA THR A 316 -15.99 -7.38 -10.89
C THR A 316 -14.60 -7.86 -11.31
N PHE A 317 -13.77 -6.99 -11.91
CA PHE A 317 -12.44 -7.35 -12.39
C PHE A 317 -11.53 -7.81 -11.24
N LEU A 318 -11.60 -7.13 -10.10
CA LEU A 318 -10.82 -7.41 -8.91
C LEU A 318 -11.33 -8.64 -8.18
N ASN A 319 -12.61 -8.64 -7.81
CA ASN A 319 -13.19 -9.71 -7.01
C ASN A 319 -13.22 -11.06 -7.75
N ALA A 320 -13.36 -11.05 -9.08
CA ALA A 320 -13.23 -12.29 -9.86
C ALA A 320 -11.78 -12.84 -9.80
N ALA A 321 -10.78 -11.98 -9.89
CA ALA A 321 -9.38 -12.37 -9.76
C ALA A 321 -9.06 -12.86 -8.34
N GLU A 322 -9.58 -12.19 -7.30
CA GLU A 322 -9.43 -12.58 -5.90
C GLU A 322 -9.94 -14.01 -5.65
N MET A 323 -11.16 -14.33 -6.11
CA MET A 323 -11.72 -15.67 -5.94
C MET A 323 -10.88 -16.72 -6.65
N LEU A 324 -10.45 -16.46 -7.88
CA LEU A 324 -9.56 -17.36 -8.62
C LEU A 324 -8.23 -17.55 -7.90
N THR A 325 -7.65 -16.47 -7.37
CA THR A 325 -6.39 -16.51 -6.62
C THR A 325 -6.51 -17.34 -5.35
N MET A 326 -7.55 -17.14 -4.56
CA MET A 326 -7.79 -17.95 -3.36
C MET A 326 -7.77 -19.44 -3.66
N VAL A 327 -8.55 -19.85 -4.65
CA VAL A 327 -8.69 -21.28 -5.00
C VAL A 327 -7.41 -21.82 -5.63
N LYS A 328 -6.73 -21.03 -6.49
CA LYS A 328 -5.47 -21.42 -7.12
C LYS A 328 -4.35 -21.61 -6.11
N VAL A 329 -4.21 -20.67 -5.18
CA VAL A 329 -3.22 -20.76 -4.09
C VAL A 329 -3.53 -21.97 -3.18
N ALA A 330 -4.79 -22.18 -2.78
CA ALA A 330 -5.16 -23.35 -1.99
C ALA A 330 -4.85 -24.67 -2.73
N ALA A 331 -5.14 -24.75 -4.03
CA ALA A 331 -4.78 -25.91 -4.85
C ALA A 331 -3.27 -26.17 -4.86
N TYR A 332 -2.47 -25.12 -5.06
CA TYR A 332 -1.01 -25.21 -5.05
C TYR A 332 -0.47 -25.65 -3.69
N LEU A 333 -0.89 -25.00 -2.61
CA LEU A 333 -0.38 -25.26 -1.27
C LEU A 333 -0.73 -26.64 -0.74
N THR A 334 -1.93 -27.14 -1.04
CA THR A 334 -2.42 -28.42 -0.51
C THR A 334 -2.20 -29.61 -1.45
N GLY A 335 -2.14 -29.38 -2.75
CA GLY A 335 -2.13 -30.43 -3.77
C GLY A 335 -3.48 -31.17 -3.91
N GLU A 336 -4.57 -30.64 -3.31
CA GLU A 336 -5.86 -31.30 -3.31
C GLU A 336 -6.64 -31.04 -4.62
N GLU A 337 -6.98 -32.09 -5.34
CA GLU A 337 -7.70 -32.01 -6.63
C GLU A 337 -9.05 -31.27 -6.55
N ARG A 338 -9.69 -31.22 -5.38
CA ARG A 338 -10.97 -30.51 -5.22
C ARG A 338 -10.85 -29.02 -5.50
N PHE A 339 -9.76 -28.40 -5.09
CA PHE A 339 -9.49 -26.99 -5.36
C PHE A 339 -9.17 -26.76 -6.85
N GLU A 340 -8.44 -27.66 -7.48
CA GLU A 340 -8.20 -27.55 -8.92
C GLU A 340 -9.49 -27.69 -9.74
N ARG A 341 -10.42 -28.58 -9.33
CA ARG A 341 -11.74 -28.68 -9.96
C ARG A 341 -12.57 -27.41 -9.74
N GLU A 342 -12.58 -26.87 -8.54
CA GLU A 342 -13.30 -25.63 -8.23
C GLU A 342 -12.72 -24.44 -9.00
N TYR A 343 -11.39 -24.35 -9.11
CA TYR A 343 -10.72 -23.34 -9.91
C TYR A 343 -11.17 -23.41 -11.38
N LYS A 344 -11.19 -24.58 -11.99
CA LYS A 344 -11.62 -24.75 -13.39
C LYS A 344 -13.09 -24.40 -13.58
N LYS A 345 -13.94 -24.78 -12.65
CA LYS A 345 -15.36 -24.40 -12.65
C LYS A 345 -15.54 -22.88 -12.62
N LEU A 346 -14.83 -22.19 -11.72
CA LEU A 346 -14.86 -20.73 -11.66
C LEU A 346 -14.33 -20.10 -12.95
N ALA A 347 -13.15 -20.52 -13.40
CA ALA A 347 -12.47 -19.91 -14.53
C ALA A 347 -13.25 -20.08 -15.84
N PHE A 348 -13.73 -21.29 -16.14
CA PHE A 348 -14.34 -21.66 -17.42
C PHE A 348 -15.88 -21.69 -17.37
N ASP A 349 -16.45 -22.44 -16.42
CA ASP A 349 -17.90 -22.65 -16.41
C ASP A 349 -18.68 -21.43 -15.94
N LEU A 350 -18.13 -20.70 -14.96
CA LEU A 350 -18.71 -19.47 -14.41
C LEU A 350 -18.12 -18.20 -15.02
N GLY A 351 -17.10 -18.30 -15.86
CA GLY A 351 -16.54 -17.19 -16.64
C GLY A 351 -15.71 -16.16 -15.85
N TYR A 352 -15.23 -16.50 -14.65
CA TYR A 352 -14.44 -15.57 -13.83
C TYR A 352 -13.16 -15.10 -14.52
N ALA A 353 -12.54 -15.95 -15.35
CA ALA A 353 -11.35 -15.56 -16.11
C ALA A 353 -11.65 -14.44 -17.13
N ASP A 354 -12.85 -14.44 -17.73
CA ASP A 354 -13.29 -13.36 -18.62
C ASP A 354 -13.62 -12.08 -17.84
N LEU A 355 -14.16 -12.22 -16.62
CA LEU A 355 -14.45 -11.09 -15.75
C LEU A 355 -13.17 -10.37 -15.30
N CYS A 356 -12.05 -11.05 -15.14
CA CYS A 356 -10.74 -10.44 -14.88
C CYS A 356 -10.31 -9.45 -15.98
N CYS A 357 -10.85 -9.56 -17.19
CA CYS A 357 -10.54 -8.69 -18.33
C CYS A 357 -11.47 -7.49 -18.45
N THR A 358 -12.22 -7.13 -17.41
CA THR A 358 -13.26 -6.09 -17.51
C THR A 358 -12.89 -4.77 -16.86
N TYR A 359 -11.65 -4.54 -16.47
CA TYR A 359 -11.21 -3.32 -15.78
C TYR A 359 -11.63 -2.06 -16.52
N LEU A 360 -11.20 -1.85 -17.76
CA LEU A 360 -11.54 -0.67 -18.55
C LEU A 360 -13.02 -0.62 -18.99
N ALA A 361 -13.72 -1.76 -18.98
CA ALA A 361 -15.11 -1.84 -19.42
C ALA A 361 -16.13 -1.54 -18.31
N ARG A 362 -15.77 -1.81 -17.06
CA ARG A 362 -16.72 -1.76 -15.93
C ARG A 362 -16.37 -0.75 -14.87
N LYS A 363 -15.06 -0.49 -14.63
CA LYS A 363 -14.64 0.49 -13.63
C LYS A 363 -14.84 1.91 -14.13
N GLU A 364 -15.28 2.80 -13.26
CA GLU A 364 -15.28 4.22 -13.55
C GLU A 364 -13.87 4.73 -13.92
N PRO A 365 -13.74 5.75 -14.78
CA PRO A 365 -12.45 6.25 -15.23
C PRO A 365 -11.72 7.07 -14.15
N THR A 366 -11.82 6.64 -12.90
CA THR A 366 -11.13 7.20 -11.74
C THR A 366 -10.17 6.16 -11.19
N ILE A 367 -8.99 6.60 -10.77
CA ILE A 367 -8.03 5.73 -10.09
C ILE A 367 -8.43 5.67 -8.62
N ASN A 368 -8.65 4.46 -8.11
CA ASN A 368 -8.71 4.16 -6.70
C ASN A 368 -7.45 3.36 -6.34
N TYR A 369 -6.43 4.00 -5.85
CA TYR A 369 -5.13 3.36 -5.59
C TYR A 369 -5.21 2.11 -4.71
N SER A 370 -6.23 1.99 -3.87
CA SER A 370 -6.47 0.79 -3.06
C SER A 370 -6.82 -0.40 -3.94
N ASP A 371 -7.78 -0.26 -4.86
CA ASP A 371 -8.19 -1.36 -5.75
C ASP A 371 -7.09 -1.76 -6.71
N GLU A 372 -6.34 -0.79 -7.25
CA GLU A 372 -5.19 -1.09 -8.11
C GLU A 372 -4.10 -1.86 -7.35
N GLU A 373 -3.83 -1.50 -6.09
CA GLU A 373 -2.88 -2.23 -5.25
C GLU A 373 -3.34 -3.66 -4.97
N LEU A 374 -4.59 -3.84 -4.54
CA LEU A 374 -5.20 -5.16 -4.35
C LEU A 374 -5.13 -6.01 -5.61
N ALA A 375 -5.39 -5.42 -6.78
CA ALA A 375 -5.30 -6.15 -8.05
C ALA A 375 -3.87 -6.63 -8.32
N TYR A 376 -2.83 -5.83 -8.09
CA TYR A 376 -1.44 -6.28 -8.27
C TYR A 376 -1.07 -7.41 -7.32
N LEU A 377 -1.49 -7.34 -6.05
CA LEU A 377 -1.25 -8.40 -5.07
C LEU A 377 -2.01 -9.68 -5.42
N THR A 378 -3.17 -9.55 -6.04
CA THR A 378 -4.02 -10.66 -6.50
C THR A 378 -3.46 -11.32 -7.76
N TYR A 379 -3.09 -10.55 -8.78
CA TYR A 379 -2.55 -11.10 -10.03
C TYR A 379 -1.17 -11.72 -9.86
N LEU A 380 -0.38 -11.29 -8.87
CA LEU A 380 0.95 -11.86 -8.62
C LEU A 380 0.89 -13.38 -8.42
N PRO A 381 0.20 -13.94 -7.40
CA PRO A 381 0.11 -15.38 -7.23
C PRO A 381 -0.65 -16.07 -8.38
N LEU A 382 -1.69 -15.46 -8.91
CA LEU A 382 -2.51 -16.03 -9.95
C LEU A 382 -1.70 -16.30 -11.23
N ILE A 383 -0.93 -15.33 -11.69
CA ILE A 383 -0.10 -15.47 -12.91
C ILE A 383 1.12 -16.37 -12.66
N LEU A 384 1.75 -16.29 -11.47
CA LEU A 384 2.89 -17.14 -11.13
C LEU A 384 2.53 -18.64 -11.12
N LEU A 385 1.31 -18.97 -10.70
CA LEU A 385 0.87 -20.35 -10.55
C LEU A 385 0.14 -20.89 -11.77
N GLU A 386 -0.24 -20.05 -12.74
CA GLU A 386 -1.00 -20.47 -13.90
C GLU A 386 -0.13 -21.14 -14.95
N THR A 387 -0.58 -22.30 -15.43
CA THR A 387 0.09 -23.07 -16.47
C THR A 387 -0.75 -23.25 -17.74
N ASP A 388 -2.06 -22.97 -17.66
CA ASP A 388 -2.93 -22.99 -18.83
C ASP A 388 -2.67 -21.72 -19.67
N PRO A 389 -2.28 -21.85 -20.94
CA PRO A 389 -1.89 -20.70 -21.75
C PRO A 389 -3.07 -19.76 -22.08
N GLU A 390 -4.31 -20.27 -22.13
CA GLU A 390 -5.50 -19.43 -22.36
C GLU A 390 -5.79 -18.57 -21.14
N LEU A 391 -5.80 -19.17 -19.96
CA LEU A 391 -6.02 -18.45 -18.68
C LEU A 391 -4.90 -17.46 -18.42
N LEU A 392 -3.65 -17.86 -18.62
CA LEU A 392 -2.50 -16.99 -18.46
C LEU A 392 -2.58 -15.75 -19.37
N ALA A 393 -3.01 -15.93 -20.63
CA ALA A 393 -3.21 -14.82 -21.55
C ALA A 393 -4.30 -13.85 -21.07
N LYS A 394 -5.41 -14.36 -20.53
CA LYS A 394 -6.49 -13.52 -19.96
C LYS A 394 -6.01 -12.73 -18.76
N TYR A 395 -5.32 -13.35 -17.81
CA TYR A 395 -4.80 -12.66 -16.61
C TYR A 395 -3.76 -11.60 -16.95
N LYS A 396 -2.83 -11.90 -17.86
CA LYS A 396 -1.87 -10.90 -18.37
C LYS A 396 -2.56 -9.75 -19.11
N TYR A 397 -3.65 -10.03 -19.84
CA TYR A 397 -4.43 -8.97 -20.48
C TYR A 397 -5.08 -8.05 -19.43
N GLY A 398 -5.78 -8.61 -18.42
CA GLY A 398 -6.40 -7.83 -17.34
C GLY A 398 -5.39 -6.97 -16.58
N MET A 399 -4.24 -7.56 -16.21
CA MET A 399 -3.15 -6.81 -15.59
C MET A 399 -2.57 -5.73 -16.53
N GLY A 400 -2.50 -5.99 -17.83
CA GLY A 400 -2.05 -5.01 -18.82
C GLY A 400 -2.99 -3.82 -18.97
N GLU A 401 -4.31 -4.00 -18.85
CA GLU A 401 -5.27 -2.90 -18.79
C GLU A 401 -5.04 -2.01 -17.58
N LEU A 402 -4.88 -2.64 -16.41
CA LEU A 402 -4.55 -1.98 -15.16
C LEU A 402 -3.25 -1.15 -15.30
N TRP A 403 -2.18 -1.77 -15.82
CA TRP A 403 -0.88 -1.12 -16.00
C TRP A 403 -0.95 0.12 -16.90
N ARG A 404 -1.68 0.07 -18.02
CA ARG A 404 -1.86 1.24 -18.91
C ARG A 404 -2.41 2.45 -18.17
N ASN A 405 -3.24 2.23 -17.15
CA ASN A 405 -3.85 3.30 -16.37
C ASN A 405 -2.88 3.91 -15.36
N ILE A 406 -2.07 3.10 -14.68
CA ILE A 406 -1.31 3.55 -13.52
C ILE A 406 0.22 3.56 -13.69
N GLN A 407 0.77 3.13 -14.82
CA GLN A 407 2.23 3.08 -15.03
C GLN A 407 2.96 4.40 -14.75
N ARG A 408 2.26 5.54 -14.93
CA ARG A 408 2.84 6.87 -14.72
C ARG A 408 2.97 7.29 -13.26
N GLU A 409 2.36 6.54 -12.35
CA GLU A 409 2.51 6.76 -10.91
C GLU A 409 3.92 6.41 -10.41
N LEU A 410 4.68 5.65 -11.20
CA LEU A 410 6.05 5.21 -10.87
C LEU A 410 6.13 4.56 -9.49
N ASN A 411 5.05 3.87 -9.08
CA ASN A 411 5.01 3.12 -7.82
C ASN A 411 5.95 1.90 -7.95
N PRO A 412 6.97 1.76 -7.08
CA PRO A 412 7.93 0.67 -7.19
C PRO A 412 7.29 -0.71 -7.07
N LEU A 413 6.34 -0.90 -6.15
CA LEU A 413 5.68 -2.19 -5.94
C LEU A 413 4.97 -2.65 -7.21
N TRP A 414 4.13 -1.80 -7.81
CA TRP A 414 3.38 -2.13 -9.02
C TRP A 414 4.31 -2.34 -10.22
N THR A 415 5.33 -1.49 -10.36
CA THR A 415 6.32 -1.60 -11.43
C THR A 415 7.09 -2.91 -11.35
N TYR A 416 7.56 -3.30 -10.16
CA TYR A 416 8.30 -4.55 -9.99
C TYR A 416 7.42 -5.79 -10.18
N ILE A 417 6.19 -5.80 -9.68
CA ILE A 417 5.25 -6.91 -9.91
C ILE A 417 4.96 -7.05 -11.40
N TYR A 418 4.62 -5.95 -12.09
CA TYR A 418 4.34 -5.99 -13.52
C TYR A 418 5.56 -6.48 -14.31
N LYS A 419 6.75 -5.98 -14.03
CA LYS A 419 8.00 -6.41 -14.67
C LYS A 419 8.31 -7.88 -14.40
N LEU A 420 8.04 -8.39 -13.20
CA LEU A 420 8.24 -9.80 -12.85
C LEU A 420 7.35 -10.71 -13.70
N LEU A 421 6.13 -10.29 -13.98
CA LEU A 421 5.11 -11.08 -14.67
C LEU A 421 5.11 -10.89 -16.18
N ASP A 422 5.70 -9.80 -16.69
CA ASP A 422 5.88 -9.51 -18.10
C ASP A 422 7.33 -9.16 -18.41
N THR A 423 8.06 -10.16 -18.89
CA THR A 423 9.51 -10.04 -19.13
C THR A 423 9.89 -9.27 -20.39
N GLU A 424 8.92 -8.89 -21.24
CA GLU A 424 9.18 -8.20 -22.51
C GLU A 424 9.32 -6.68 -22.37
N ILE A 425 9.06 -6.13 -21.17
CA ILE A 425 9.11 -4.69 -20.94
C ILE A 425 10.50 -4.28 -20.44
N ASP A 426 11.20 -3.47 -21.24
CA ASP A 426 12.44 -2.81 -20.84
C ASP A 426 12.11 -1.50 -20.12
N TYR A 427 12.51 -1.39 -18.85
CA TYR A 427 12.29 -0.20 -18.03
C TYR A 427 13.62 0.47 -17.72
N ASP A 428 13.82 1.65 -18.27
CA ASP A 428 14.68 2.67 -17.70
C ASP A 428 13.92 3.34 -16.52
N MET A 429 14.26 2.95 -15.30
CA MET A 429 13.73 3.58 -14.09
C MET A 429 14.70 4.64 -13.57
#